data_73e966cd91fe464b3568d53e11448b12
#
_entry.id   73e966cd91fe464b3568d53e11448b12
#
_cell.length_a   1.000
_cell.length_b   1.000
_cell.length_c   1.000
_cell.angle_alpha   90.00
_cell.angle_beta   90.00
_cell.angle_gamma   90.00
#
_symmetry.space_group_name_H-M   'P 1'
#
loop_
_entity.id
_entity.type
_entity.pdbx_description
1 polymer ?
#
loop_
_entity_poly.entity_id
_entity_poly.type
_entity_poly.pdbx_seq_one_letter_code
_entity_poly.pdbx_strand_id
1 'polypeptide(L)'
;MQIAFTGPRQLTKQQEGNIYKDFSYFISNHKADWHVGDAPGLDNFVRRAAGYYKKQLTVYEVEGTEKWHFVERSKRMIDAIAALSDAWLYAFPNKLCPSECKPCKSPNGGGSGTWLTIAYAKYRGLQIYLFPLFQTQFDDTSCLPDWMKEPEAEQLSLF
;
A
#
# COMPACT_ATOMS: atom_id res chain seq x y z
N MET A 1 -6.99 -9.51 11.53
CA MET A 1 -6.53 -8.35 10.73
C MET A 1 -5.59 -8.84 9.63
N GLN A 2 -5.81 -8.38 8.44
CA GLN A 2 -5.00 -8.73 7.27
C GLN A 2 -4.37 -7.45 6.74
N ILE A 3 -3.06 -7.43 6.57
CA ILE A 3 -2.34 -6.24 6.08
C ILE A 3 -1.55 -6.61 4.83
N ALA A 4 -1.88 -5.98 3.71
CA ALA A 4 -1.06 -6.01 2.50
C ALA A 4 -0.15 -4.80 2.47
N PHE A 5 1.00 -4.94 1.84
CA PHE A 5 2.00 -3.89 1.72
C PHE A 5 2.32 -3.62 0.25
N THR A 6 2.48 -2.36 -0.10
CA THR A 6 2.92 -1.96 -1.44
C THR A 6 3.84 -0.74 -1.35
N GLY A 7 4.82 -0.68 -2.21
CA GLY A 7 5.77 0.42 -2.26
C GLY A 7 6.73 0.31 -3.45
N PRO A 8 7.75 1.18 -3.49
CA PRO A 8 8.65 1.26 -4.63
C PRO A 8 9.60 0.06 -4.69
N ARG A 9 10.11 -0.19 -5.88
CA ARG A 9 11.10 -1.25 -6.14
C ARG A 9 12.50 -0.89 -5.65
N GLN A 10 12.73 0.36 -5.25
CA GLN A 10 14.00 0.84 -4.74
C GLN A 10 13.77 1.69 -3.50
N LEU A 11 14.54 1.43 -2.46
CA LEU A 11 14.52 2.20 -1.22
C LEU A 11 15.94 2.69 -0.90
N THR A 12 16.04 3.95 -0.50
CA THR A 12 17.28 4.46 0.08
C THR A 12 17.40 4.01 1.54
N LYS A 13 18.61 4.04 2.09
CA LYS A 13 18.81 3.72 3.51
C LYS A 13 18.04 4.67 4.43
N GLN A 14 17.94 5.94 4.05
CA GLN A 14 17.17 6.92 4.82
C GLN A 14 15.67 6.56 4.82
N GLN A 15 15.14 6.18 3.66
CA GLN A 15 13.76 5.73 3.56
C GLN A 15 13.51 4.48 4.41
N GLU A 16 14.41 3.50 4.36
CA GLU A 16 14.31 2.31 5.21
C GLU A 16 14.29 2.68 6.70
N GLY A 17 15.14 3.60 7.12
CA GLY A 17 15.17 4.07 8.50
C GLY A 17 13.87 4.74 8.94
N ASN A 18 13.28 5.54 8.06
CA ASN A 18 12.00 6.21 8.32
C ASN A 18 10.85 5.20 8.41
N ILE A 19 10.82 4.24 7.50
CA ILE A 19 9.82 3.16 7.53
C ILE A 19 9.96 2.36 8.82
N TYR A 20 11.17 2.05 9.24
CA TYR A 20 11.42 1.26 10.45
C TYR A 20 10.83 1.93 11.69
N LYS A 21 10.92 3.25 11.80
CA LYS A 21 10.32 3.99 12.92
C LYS A 21 8.81 3.82 12.96
N ASP A 22 8.16 3.95 11.80
CA ASP A 22 6.70 3.79 11.70
C ASP A 22 6.29 2.35 11.98
N PHE A 23 7.03 1.39 11.44
CA PHE A 23 6.76 -0.03 11.64
C PHE A 23 6.81 -0.43 13.10
N SER A 24 7.78 0.04 13.86
CA SER A 24 7.91 -0.37 15.28
C SER A 24 6.70 0.02 16.10
N TYR A 25 6.08 1.15 15.78
CA TYR A 25 4.86 1.60 16.44
C TYR A 25 3.66 0.70 16.12
N PHE A 26 3.49 0.36 14.84
CA PHE A 26 2.33 -0.43 14.41
C PHE A 26 2.48 -1.92 14.70
N ILE A 27 3.69 -2.46 14.61
CA ILE A 27 3.96 -3.89 14.78
C ILE A 27 3.76 -4.33 16.23
N SER A 28 4.10 -3.48 17.20
CA SER A 28 4.04 -3.84 18.60
C SER A 28 2.60 -4.05 19.11
N ASN A 29 1.59 -3.55 18.40
CA ASN A 29 0.24 -3.46 18.92
C ASN A 29 -0.80 -4.34 18.21
N HIS A 30 -0.46 -5.03 17.11
CA HIS A 30 -1.46 -5.75 16.33
C HIS A 30 -1.05 -7.16 15.97
N LYS A 31 -1.92 -8.11 16.28
CA LYS A 31 -1.86 -9.43 15.65
C LYS A 31 -2.43 -9.30 14.24
N ALA A 32 -1.59 -9.44 13.25
CA ALA A 32 -1.99 -9.34 11.87
C ALA A 32 -1.22 -10.35 11.02
N ASP A 33 -1.89 -10.87 10.01
CA ASP A 33 -1.27 -11.64 8.95
C ASP A 33 -0.82 -10.68 7.85
N TRP A 34 0.39 -10.84 7.38
CA TRP A 34 1.01 -9.95 6.41
C TRP A 34 1.01 -10.56 5.02
N HIS A 35 0.79 -9.70 4.02
CA HIS A 35 0.75 -10.08 2.62
C HIS A 35 1.63 -9.11 1.82
N VAL A 36 2.54 -9.65 1.03
CA VAL A 36 3.50 -8.84 0.29
C VAL A 36 3.84 -9.48 -1.04
N GLY A 37 4.26 -8.69 -2.01
CA GLY A 37 4.80 -9.18 -3.27
C GLY A 37 6.25 -9.65 -3.14
N ASP A 38 6.85 -9.96 -4.29
CA ASP A 38 8.22 -10.47 -4.38
C ASP A 38 9.21 -9.48 -5.01
N ALA A 39 8.82 -8.21 -5.14
CA ALA A 39 9.69 -7.19 -5.70
C ALA A 39 10.88 -6.86 -4.78
N PRO A 40 11.96 -6.30 -5.32
CA PRO A 40 12.98 -5.67 -4.48
C PRO A 40 12.41 -4.39 -3.82
N GLY A 41 13.19 -3.75 -2.97
CA GLY A 41 12.75 -2.52 -2.32
C GLY A 41 11.81 -2.77 -1.17
N LEU A 42 10.64 -2.15 -1.16
CA LEU A 42 9.71 -2.25 -0.04
C LEU A 42 9.30 -3.69 0.26
N ASP A 43 8.93 -4.45 -0.77
CA ASP A 43 8.51 -5.84 -0.57
C ASP A 43 9.59 -6.66 0.15
N ASN A 44 10.85 -6.49 -0.26
CA ASN A 44 11.98 -7.15 0.38
C ASN A 44 12.18 -6.67 1.83
N PHE A 45 12.01 -5.38 2.07
CA PHE A 45 12.06 -4.81 3.42
C PHE A 45 11.01 -5.45 4.33
N VAL A 46 9.78 -5.56 3.85
CA VAL A 46 8.67 -6.18 4.60
C VAL A 46 8.95 -7.66 4.87
N ARG A 47 9.47 -8.39 3.88
CA ARG A 47 9.82 -9.81 4.08
C ARG A 47 10.86 -9.99 5.18
N ARG A 48 11.90 -9.14 5.19
CA ARG A 48 12.92 -9.17 6.26
C ARG A 48 12.32 -8.82 7.62
N ALA A 49 11.48 -7.79 7.67
CA ALA A 49 10.81 -7.39 8.90
C ALA A 49 9.89 -8.49 9.44
N ALA A 50 9.15 -9.16 8.57
CA ALA A 50 8.28 -10.26 8.95
C ALA A 50 9.06 -11.40 9.60
N GLY A 51 10.25 -11.73 9.07
CA GLY A 51 11.12 -12.72 9.67
C GLY A 51 11.62 -12.29 11.04
N TYR A 52 12.05 -11.05 11.18
CA TYR A 52 12.55 -10.51 12.44
C TYR A 52 11.47 -10.48 13.53
N TYR A 53 10.27 -10.04 13.19
CA TYR A 53 9.15 -9.95 14.14
C TYR A 53 8.28 -11.20 14.20
N LYS A 54 8.68 -12.27 13.51
CA LYS A 54 7.97 -13.56 13.48
C LYS A 54 6.49 -13.41 13.10
N LYS A 55 6.23 -12.63 12.05
CA LYS A 55 4.89 -12.44 11.53
C LYS A 55 4.52 -13.56 10.57
N GLN A 56 3.24 -13.93 10.55
CA GLN A 56 2.69 -14.80 9.53
C GLN A 56 2.68 -14.04 8.20
N LEU A 57 3.41 -14.56 7.21
CA LEU A 57 3.63 -13.85 5.95
C LEU A 57 3.23 -14.72 4.76
N THR A 58 2.44 -14.14 3.85
CA THR A 58 2.17 -14.71 2.53
C THR A 58 2.88 -13.85 1.49
N VAL A 59 3.72 -14.47 0.67
CA VAL A 59 4.43 -13.81 -0.43
C VAL A 59 3.76 -14.18 -1.75
N TYR A 60 3.39 -13.16 -2.53
CA TYR A 60 2.76 -13.33 -3.84
C TYR A 60 3.82 -13.15 -4.91
N GLU A 61 4.11 -14.21 -5.63
CA GLU A 61 5.15 -14.23 -6.66
C GLU A 61 4.58 -13.82 -8.02
N VAL A 62 5.40 -13.06 -8.79
CA VAL A 62 5.06 -12.74 -10.16
C VAL A 62 5.19 -14.00 -11.03
N GLU A 63 4.22 -14.21 -11.91
CA GLU A 63 4.15 -15.40 -12.77
C GLU A 63 4.49 -15.07 -14.22
N GLY A 64 5.60 -14.34 -14.44
CA GLY A 64 6.07 -13.96 -15.76
C GLY A 64 7.00 -12.75 -15.72
N THR A 65 7.32 -12.21 -16.89
CA THR A 65 8.28 -11.12 -17.05
C THR A 65 7.68 -9.85 -17.64
N GLU A 66 6.47 -9.91 -18.15
CA GLU A 66 5.78 -8.77 -18.76
C GLU A 66 5.18 -7.85 -17.68
N LYS A 67 4.98 -6.58 -18.02
CA LYS A 67 4.42 -5.61 -17.08
C LYS A 67 3.07 -6.05 -16.51
N TRP A 68 2.23 -6.65 -17.31
CA TRP A 68 0.91 -7.08 -16.85
C TRP A 68 0.99 -8.23 -15.84
N HIS A 69 2.08 -9.00 -15.83
CA HIS A 69 2.29 -10.02 -14.80
C HIS A 69 2.48 -9.39 -13.41
N PHE A 70 3.17 -8.26 -13.34
CA PHE A 70 3.35 -7.53 -12.06
C PHE A 70 2.03 -6.94 -11.58
N VAL A 71 1.23 -6.42 -12.50
CA VAL A 71 -0.10 -5.91 -12.19
C VAL A 71 -1.01 -7.04 -11.69
N GLU A 72 -1.01 -8.17 -12.38
CA GLU A 72 -1.78 -9.35 -12.01
C GLU A 72 -1.41 -9.85 -10.62
N ARG A 73 -0.11 -9.92 -10.30
CA ARG A 73 0.37 -10.32 -8.98
C ARG A 73 -0.18 -9.40 -7.88
N SER A 74 -0.12 -8.08 -8.09
CA SER A 74 -0.62 -7.10 -7.13
C SER A 74 -2.13 -7.22 -6.94
N LYS A 75 -2.87 -7.40 -8.04
CA LYS A 75 -4.33 -7.60 -7.97
C LYS A 75 -4.68 -8.90 -7.24
N ARG A 76 -3.94 -9.98 -7.50
CA ARG A 76 -4.16 -11.26 -6.82
C ARG A 76 -3.96 -11.14 -5.32
N MET A 77 -2.93 -10.40 -4.88
CA MET A 77 -2.70 -10.13 -3.47
C MET A 77 -3.89 -9.38 -2.84
N ILE A 78 -4.33 -8.31 -3.47
CA ILE A 78 -5.47 -7.52 -2.96
C ILE A 78 -6.75 -8.35 -2.95
N ASP A 79 -7.02 -9.11 -4.03
CA ASP A 79 -8.21 -9.96 -4.11
C ASP A 79 -8.25 -11.00 -3.00
N ALA A 80 -7.08 -11.57 -2.65
CA ALA A 80 -6.99 -12.60 -1.63
C ALA A 80 -7.44 -12.07 -0.26
N ILE A 81 -7.09 -10.82 0.09
CA ILE A 81 -7.45 -10.26 1.39
C ILE A 81 -8.77 -9.51 1.38
N ALA A 82 -9.22 -9.03 0.21
CA ALA A 82 -10.50 -8.32 0.10
C ALA A 82 -11.70 -9.18 0.49
N ALA A 83 -11.57 -10.51 0.34
CA ALA A 83 -12.60 -11.46 0.75
C ALA A 83 -12.63 -11.70 2.26
N LEU A 84 -11.63 -11.22 3.00
CA LEU A 84 -11.48 -11.44 4.42
C LEU A 84 -11.94 -10.19 5.20
N SER A 85 -12.34 -10.38 6.44
CA SER A 85 -12.71 -9.26 7.30
C SER A 85 -11.45 -8.52 7.78
N ASP A 86 -11.58 -7.22 8.03
CA ASP A 86 -10.52 -6.37 8.59
C ASP A 86 -9.27 -6.37 7.71
N ALA A 87 -9.44 -6.03 6.42
CA ALA A 87 -8.37 -6.00 5.44
C ALA A 87 -7.88 -4.56 5.21
N TRP A 88 -6.55 -4.38 5.26
CA TRP A 88 -5.87 -3.11 5.14
C TRP A 88 -4.78 -3.17 4.08
N LEU A 89 -4.55 -2.04 3.41
CA LEU A 89 -3.35 -1.83 2.62
C LEU A 89 -2.49 -0.77 3.28
N TYR A 90 -1.26 -1.11 3.60
CA TYR A 90 -0.23 -0.17 4.02
C TYR A 90 0.63 0.16 2.81
N ALA A 91 0.56 1.42 2.37
CA ALA A 91 1.15 1.84 1.11
C ALA A 91 2.21 2.93 1.33
N PHE A 92 3.33 2.77 0.64
CA PHE A 92 4.51 3.63 0.77
C PHE A 92 4.84 4.28 -0.57
N PRO A 93 4.01 5.23 -1.07
CA PRO A 93 4.30 5.86 -2.34
C PRO A 93 5.52 6.78 -2.25
N ASN A 94 6.35 6.77 -3.31
CA ASN A 94 7.51 7.65 -3.40
C ASN A 94 7.30 8.85 -4.34
N LYS A 95 6.09 9.03 -4.83
CA LYS A 95 5.69 10.14 -5.69
C LYS A 95 4.21 10.41 -5.58
N LEU A 96 3.78 11.56 -6.09
CA LEU A 96 2.37 11.94 -6.12
C LEU A 96 1.57 10.99 -7.01
N CYS A 97 0.28 10.87 -6.69
CA CYS A 97 -0.62 10.07 -7.51
C CYS A 97 -0.70 10.64 -8.93
N PRO A 98 -0.47 9.83 -9.97
CA PRO A 98 -0.69 10.27 -11.34
C PRO A 98 -2.13 10.69 -11.56
N SER A 99 -2.34 11.74 -12.38
CA SER A 99 -3.65 12.33 -12.61
C SER A 99 -4.67 11.36 -13.22
N GLU A 100 -4.20 10.38 -14.01
CA GLU A 100 -5.04 9.38 -14.64
C GLU A 100 -5.34 8.17 -13.74
N CYS A 101 -4.72 8.09 -12.55
CA CYS A 101 -4.90 6.96 -11.64
C CYS A 101 -6.17 7.13 -10.83
N LYS A 102 -7.12 6.22 -11.00
CA LYS A 102 -8.42 6.23 -10.30
C LYS A 102 -8.82 4.81 -9.90
N PRO A 103 -9.58 4.66 -8.81
CA PRO A 103 -10.12 3.35 -8.43
C PRO A 103 -11.01 2.78 -9.51
N CYS A 104 -10.66 1.60 -9.99
CA CYS A 104 -11.46 0.85 -10.97
C CYS A 104 -10.94 -0.59 -11.05
N LYS A 105 -11.58 -1.40 -11.87
CA LYS A 105 -11.20 -2.81 -12.05
C LYS A 105 -9.78 -2.97 -12.62
N SER A 106 -9.35 -2.04 -13.47
CA SER A 106 -8.02 -2.06 -14.10
C SER A 106 -7.42 -0.66 -14.05
N PRO A 107 -6.89 -0.19 -12.89
CA PRO A 107 -6.40 1.16 -12.77
C PRO A 107 -5.19 1.42 -13.65
N ASN A 108 -5.08 2.66 -14.12
CA ASN A 108 -3.88 3.14 -14.78
C ASN A 108 -2.94 3.74 -13.71
N GLY A 109 -1.81 3.08 -13.46
CA GLY A 109 -0.85 3.53 -12.46
C GLY A 109 0.06 4.66 -12.93
N GLY A 110 -0.02 5.09 -14.19
CA GLY A 110 0.86 6.16 -14.70
C GLY A 110 2.34 5.83 -14.54
N GLY A 111 2.72 4.57 -14.67
CA GLY A 111 4.09 4.10 -14.43
C GLY A 111 4.40 3.76 -12.97
N SER A 112 3.45 3.91 -12.05
CA SER A 112 3.61 3.57 -10.64
C SER A 112 2.82 2.32 -10.27
N GLY A 113 3.53 1.22 -10.01
CA GLY A 113 2.91 0.00 -9.50
C GLY A 113 2.29 0.21 -8.11
N THR A 114 2.90 1.07 -7.30
CA THR A 114 2.38 1.41 -5.97
C THR A 114 1.01 2.08 -6.07
N TRP A 115 0.88 3.13 -6.88
CA TRP A 115 -0.41 3.83 -7.02
C TRP A 115 -1.46 2.97 -7.70
N LEU A 116 -1.06 2.12 -8.65
CA LEU A 116 -1.98 1.15 -9.24
C LEU A 116 -2.58 0.24 -8.17
N THR A 117 -1.74 -0.27 -7.29
CA THR A 117 -2.18 -1.16 -6.19
C THR A 117 -3.08 -0.42 -5.20
N ILE A 118 -2.75 0.83 -4.87
CA ILE A 118 -3.59 1.66 -3.98
C ILE A 118 -4.97 1.87 -4.60
N ALA A 119 -5.03 2.24 -5.88
CA ALA A 119 -6.30 2.48 -6.57
C ALA A 119 -7.14 1.21 -6.64
N TYR A 120 -6.51 0.08 -6.94
CA TYR A 120 -7.22 -1.19 -6.98
C TYR A 120 -7.75 -1.61 -5.60
N ALA A 121 -6.94 -1.42 -4.56
CA ALA A 121 -7.35 -1.72 -3.19
C ALA A 121 -8.55 -0.86 -2.76
N LYS A 122 -8.54 0.42 -3.12
CA LYS A 122 -9.67 1.31 -2.86
C LYS A 122 -10.93 0.83 -3.58
N TYR A 123 -10.79 0.43 -4.84
CA TYR A 123 -11.89 -0.15 -5.62
C TYR A 123 -12.46 -1.41 -4.96
N ARG A 124 -11.61 -2.25 -4.38
CA ARG A 124 -12.02 -3.49 -3.69
C ARG A 124 -12.51 -3.25 -2.26
N GLY A 125 -12.52 -2.01 -1.78
CA GLY A 125 -13.07 -1.66 -0.49
C GLY A 125 -12.14 -1.84 0.70
N LEU A 126 -10.84 -2.01 0.49
CA LEU A 126 -9.88 -2.07 1.58
C LEU A 126 -9.73 -0.71 2.26
N GLN A 127 -9.44 -0.73 3.55
CA GLN A 127 -8.94 0.45 4.24
C GLN A 127 -7.48 0.67 3.86
N ILE A 128 -7.08 1.92 3.65
CA ILE A 128 -5.75 2.25 3.17
C ILE A 128 -5.07 3.19 4.16
N TYR A 129 -3.84 2.85 4.50
CA TYR A 129 -2.97 3.70 5.31
C TYR A 129 -1.76 4.11 4.46
N LEU A 130 -1.59 5.42 4.25
CA LEU A 130 -0.51 5.95 3.43
C LEU A 130 0.67 6.41 4.29
N PHE A 131 1.85 5.97 3.89
CA PHE A 131 3.14 6.41 4.44
C PHE A 131 3.98 7.01 3.31
N PRO A 132 3.79 8.28 2.94
CA PRO A 132 4.54 8.87 1.82
C PRO A 132 6.04 8.86 2.08
N LEU A 133 6.82 8.46 1.08
CA LEU A 133 8.28 8.45 1.13
C LEU A 133 8.90 9.67 0.47
N PHE A 134 8.11 10.67 0.14
CA PHE A 134 8.56 11.94 -0.40
C PHE A 134 8.16 13.07 0.55
N GLN A 135 8.86 14.20 0.45
CA GLN A 135 8.52 15.34 1.29
C GLN A 135 7.17 15.92 0.89
N THR A 136 6.23 15.84 1.83
CA THR A 136 4.99 16.58 1.75
C THR A 136 5.08 17.74 2.72
N GLN A 137 4.40 18.85 2.44
CA GLN A 137 4.22 19.86 3.44
C GLN A 137 3.38 19.25 4.57
N PHE A 138 3.76 19.58 5.80
CA PHE A 138 3.11 19.03 6.98
C PHE A 138 1.59 19.29 6.91
N ASP A 139 0.80 18.24 7.09
CA ASP A 139 -0.66 18.26 7.03
C ASP A 139 -1.26 18.69 5.68
N ASP A 140 -0.47 18.67 4.62
CA ASP A 140 -0.96 19.04 3.30
C ASP A 140 -1.68 17.86 2.64
N THR A 141 -2.99 17.81 2.80
CA THR A 141 -3.85 16.84 2.11
C THR A 141 -4.03 17.16 0.63
N SER A 142 -3.54 18.32 0.16
CA SER A 142 -3.63 18.67 -1.27
C SER A 142 -2.84 17.75 -2.17
N CYS A 143 -1.84 17.04 -1.62
CA CYS A 143 -1.06 16.05 -2.37
C CYS A 143 -1.80 14.71 -2.57
N LEU A 144 -2.94 14.52 -1.91
CA LEU A 144 -3.74 13.31 -2.07
C LEU A 144 -4.71 13.46 -3.25
N PRO A 145 -4.96 12.39 -4.00
CA PRO A 145 -6.03 12.42 -4.98
C PRO A 145 -7.39 12.56 -4.29
N ASP A 146 -8.37 13.11 -4.99
CA ASP A 146 -9.70 13.37 -4.44
C ASP A 146 -10.35 12.12 -3.85
N TRP A 147 -10.13 10.97 -4.47
CA TRP A 147 -10.70 9.70 -4.04
C TRP A 147 -10.05 9.14 -2.74
N MET A 148 -8.98 9.78 -2.26
CA MET A 148 -8.32 9.43 -0.98
C MET A 148 -8.63 10.43 0.12
N LYS A 149 -9.28 11.54 -0.19
CA LYS A 149 -9.60 12.56 0.81
C LYS A 149 -10.75 12.10 1.69
N GLU A 150 -10.72 12.52 2.96
CA GLU A 150 -11.82 12.30 3.89
C GLU A 150 -13.11 12.96 3.36
N PRO A 151 -14.30 12.43 3.70
CA PRO A 151 -15.55 13.10 3.38
C PRO A 151 -15.55 14.52 3.93
N GLU A 152 -16.06 15.48 3.14
CA GLU A 152 -16.10 16.88 3.54
C GLU A 152 -16.95 17.09 4.81
N ALA A 153 -16.67 18.20 5.52
CA ALA A 153 -17.34 18.52 6.78
C ALA A 153 -18.87 18.63 6.69
N GLU A 154 -19.40 18.79 5.50
CA GLU A 154 -20.86 18.79 5.27
C GLU A 154 -21.54 17.49 5.67
N GLN A 155 -20.83 16.37 5.57
CA GLN A 155 -21.36 15.10 6.02
C GLN A 155 -21.38 14.98 7.54
N LEU A 156 -20.54 15.75 8.24
CA LEU A 156 -20.52 15.79 9.70
C LEU A 156 -21.63 16.66 10.27
N SER A 157 -22.17 17.60 9.51
CA SER A 157 -23.24 18.49 9.95
C SER A 157 -24.62 17.82 9.94
N LEU A 158 -24.74 16.60 9.42
CA LEU A 158 -25.97 15.81 9.45
C LEU A 158 -26.16 15.06 10.78
N PHE A 159 -25.23 15.18 11.66
CA PHE A 159 -25.25 14.58 12.99
C PHE A 159 -25.24 15.70 14.03
#